data_ffeeaf361db1c19ef7c0c1c32c171dd3
#
_entry.id   ffeeaf361db1c19ef7c0c1c32c171dd3
#
_cell.length_a   1.000
_cell.length_b   1.000
_cell.length_c   1.000
_cell.angle_alpha   90.00
_cell.angle_beta   90.00
_cell.angle_gamma   90.00
#
_symmetry.space_group_name_H-M   'P 1'
#
loop_
_entity.id
_entity.type
_entity.pdbx_description
1 polymer ?
#
loop_
_entity_poly.entity_id
_entity_poly.type
_entity_poly.pdbx_seq_one_letter_code
_entity_poly.pdbx_strand_id
1 'polypeptide(L)'
;MILVETKVSYDRKAPNAKVANAKSALFRGYVYRHTMMWGSDGLRVLPVELWSEFAEGVDRFQDNLSEFCSVAVHYLPYPDRKPYTDQPDLFEATKDELRRRTNIMYTDVCHRLGLVLDDLNEALKSEYAGEESKRGRLYQSTLTGLTHEVKLFRAFNDAAFKNDTLTKILDGLEKFSGMEVDALRKKSDVRREAWQRSIDLLNLLSKA
;
A
#
# COMPACT_ATOMS: atom_id res chain seq x y z
N MET A 1 1.11 7.01 14.54
CA MET A 1 0.46 7.08 13.22
C MET A 1 -0.18 8.45 13.03
N ILE A 2 -0.42 8.85 11.80
CA ILE A 2 -1.04 10.12 11.41
C ILE A 2 -2.28 9.80 10.59
N LEU A 3 -3.42 10.40 10.92
CA LEU A 3 -4.63 10.33 10.09
C LEU A 3 -4.54 11.36 8.98
N VAL A 4 -4.97 10.99 7.79
CA VAL A 4 -4.93 11.80 6.58
C VAL A 4 -6.33 11.88 5.99
N GLU A 5 -6.85 13.08 5.88
CA GLU A 5 -8.06 13.39 5.13
C GLU A 5 -7.67 14.15 3.87
N THR A 6 -8.16 13.73 2.72
CA THR A 6 -7.88 14.39 1.45
C THR A 6 -9.16 14.80 0.75
N LYS A 7 -9.18 16.04 0.27
CA LYS A 7 -10.28 16.58 -0.53
C LYS A 7 -9.73 17.11 -1.84
N VAL A 8 -10.26 16.62 -2.95
CA VAL A 8 -9.93 17.11 -4.29
C VAL A 8 -11.18 17.74 -4.88
N SER A 9 -11.06 19.00 -5.29
CA SER A 9 -12.12 19.75 -5.93
C SER A 9 -11.66 20.27 -7.28
N TYR A 10 -12.50 20.17 -8.31
CA TYR A 10 -12.27 20.77 -9.61
C TYR A 10 -13.59 21.13 -10.29
N ASP A 11 -13.57 22.17 -11.12
CA ASP A 11 -14.74 22.55 -11.92
C ASP A 11 -14.88 21.61 -13.13
N ARG A 12 -15.95 20.82 -13.13
CA ARG A 12 -16.26 19.87 -14.22
C ARG A 12 -16.64 20.57 -15.55
N LYS A 13 -16.99 21.86 -15.50
CA LYS A 13 -17.38 22.68 -16.66
C LYS A 13 -16.22 23.51 -17.20
N ALA A 14 -15.08 23.54 -16.50
CA ALA A 14 -13.90 24.27 -16.94
C ALA A 14 -13.33 23.69 -18.26
N PRO A 15 -12.73 24.51 -19.13
CA PRO A 15 -12.11 24.07 -20.36
C PRO A 15 -11.07 22.95 -20.15
N ASN A 16 -10.40 22.96 -19.00
CA ASN A 16 -9.36 22.00 -18.62
C ASN A 16 -9.84 20.86 -17.71
N ALA A 17 -11.15 20.61 -17.62
CA ALA A 17 -11.73 19.60 -16.73
C ALA A 17 -11.15 18.21 -16.92
N LYS A 18 -10.80 17.79 -18.15
CA LYS A 18 -10.15 16.51 -18.42
C LYS A 18 -8.76 16.43 -17.78
N VAL A 19 -7.98 17.49 -17.85
CA VAL A 19 -6.63 17.57 -17.25
C VAL A 19 -6.74 17.55 -15.72
N ALA A 20 -7.67 18.33 -15.16
CA ALA A 20 -7.94 18.38 -13.72
C ALA A 20 -8.38 16.99 -13.19
N ASN A 21 -9.24 16.28 -13.93
CA ASN A 21 -9.64 14.93 -13.57
C ASN A 21 -8.47 13.94 -13.60
N ALA A 22 -7.62 13.99 -14.62
CA ALA A 22 -6.44 13.14 -14.71
C ALA A 22 -5.45 13.39 -13.55
N LYS A 23 -5.16 14.66 -13.24
CA LYS A 23 -4.32 15.05 -12.08
C LYS A 23 -4.94 14.61 -10.75
N SER A 24 -6.25 14.76 -10.60
CA SER A 24 -7.01 14.28 -9.44
C SER A 24 -6.87 12.75 -9.27
N ALA A 25 -6.97 12.00 -10.35
CA ALA A 25 -6.80 10.54 -10.32
C ALA A 25 -5.37 10.13 -9.92
N LEU A 26 -4.35 10.82 -10.46
CA LEU A 26 -2.95 10.60 -10.09
C LEU A 26 -2.70 10.89 -8.60
N PHE A 27 -3.24 12.00 -8.09
CA PHE A 27 -3.12 12.35 -6.67
C PHE A 27 -3.80 11.31 -5.77
N ARG A 28 -5.04 10.90 -6.10
CA ARG A 28 -5.71 9.84 -5.33
C ARG A 28 -4.93 8.53 -5.36
N GLY A 29 -4.36 8.17 -6.51
CA GLY A 29 -3.49 7.00 -6.63
C GLY A 29 -2.22 7.13 -5.79
N TYR A 30 -1.64 8.34 -5.70
CA TYR A 30 -0.52 8.62 -4.81
C TYR A 30 -0.90 8.40 -3.34
N VAL A 31 -1.99 9.02 -2.88
CA VAL A 31 -2.48 8.87 -1.50
C VAL A 31 -2.76 7.39 -1.20
N TYR A 32 -3.44 6.69 -2.10
CA TYR A 32 -3.74 5.27 -1.92
C TYR A 32 -2.48 4.42 -1.72
N ARG A 33 -1.45 4.64 -2.53
CA ARG A 33 -0.19 3.88 -2.45
C ARG A 33 0.63 4.13 -1.18
N HIS A 34 0.49 5.31 -0.56
CA HIS A 34 1.30 5.71 0.60
C HIS A 34 0.56 5.61 1.92
N THR A 35 -0.73 5.28 1.91
CA THR A 35 -1.56 5.24 3.12
C THR A 35 -2.45 4.00 3.14
N MET A 36 -2.95 3.63 4.32
CA MET A 36 -3.94 2.57 4.49
C MET A 36 -5.31 3.14 4.86
N MET A 37 -6.35 2.36 4.61
CA MET A 37 -7.72 2.71 4.99
C MET A 37 -7.85 2.72 6.52
N TRP A 38 -8.52 3.76 7.06
CA TRP A 38 -8.80 3.92 8.49
C TRP A 38 -10.29 3.88 8.81
N GLY A 39 -11.01 2.93 8.29
CA GLY A 39 -12.45 2.82 8.43
C GLY A 39 -13.19 3.08 7.14
N SER A 40 -14.52 3.19 7.21
CA SER A 40 -15.40 3.35 6.05
C SER A 40 -15.72 4.80 5.69
N ASP A 41 -15.21 5.76 6.45
CA ASP A 41 -15.48 7.20 6.32
C ASP A 41 -14.53 7.94 5.35
N GLY A 42 -13.67 7.21 4.65
CA GLY A 42 -12.71 7.76 3.69
C GLY A 42 -11.44 8.32 4.33
N LEU A 43 -11.31 8.26 5.66
CA LEU A 43 -10.08 8.59 6.35
C LEU A 43 -9.01 7.55 6.03
N ARG A 44 -7.78 8.01 5.96
CA ARG A 44 -6.61 7.17 5.74
C ARG A 44 -5.58 7.40 6.83
N VAL A 45 -4.63 6.50 6.94
CA VAL A 45 -3.61 6.56 7.97
C VAL A 45 -2.25 6.22 7.38
N LEU A 46 -1.20 6.82 7.93
CA LEU A 46 0.18 6.43 7.64
C LEU A 46 1.04 6.43 8.90
N PRO A 47 2.09 5.60 8.96
CA PRO A 47 3.09 5.63 10.01
C PRO A 47 3.84 6.96 10.04
N VAL A 48 4.24 7.43 11.24
CA VAL A 48 4.93 8.72 11.42
C VAL A 48 6.26 8.78 10.67
N GLU A 49 6.98 7.67 10.61
CA GLU A 49 8.27 7.54 9.93
C GLU A 49 8.20 7.73 8.41
N LEU A 50 7.02 7.55 7.80
CA LEU A 50 6.79 7.76 6.37
C LEU A 50 6.21 9.15 6.04
N TRP A 51 5.98 9.97 7.07
CA TRP A 51 5.36 11.28 6.93
C TRP A 51 6.11 12.23 6.00
N SER A 52 7.42 12.36 6.19
CA SER A 52 8.24 13.32 5.42
C SER A 52 8.15 13.04 3.92
N GLU A 53 8.34 11.77 3.54
CA GLU A 53 8.27 11.33 2.14
C GLU A 53 6.86 11.56 1.54
N PHE A 54 5.83 11.29 2.33
CA PHE A 54 4.45 11.53 1.92
C PHE A 54 4.15 13.01 1.71
N ALA A 55 4.55 13.87 2.66
CA ALA A 55 4.33 15.31 2.61
C ALA A 55 5.03 15.95 1.40
N GLU A 56 6.30 15.63 1.15
CA GLU A 56 7.03 16.10 -0.04
C GLU A 56 6.35 15.71 -1.35
N GLY A 57 5.74 14.53 -1.40
CA GLY A 57 4.98 14.10 -2.58
C GLY A 57 3.68 14.90 -2.73
N VAL A 58 2.98 15.20 -1.64
CA VAL A 58 1.78 16.06 -1.66
C VAL A 58 2.14 17.44 -2.17
N ASP A 59 3.22 18.05 -1.67
CA ASP A 59 3.67 19.39 -2.10
C ASP A 59 3.96 19.41 -3.60
N ARG A 60 4.67 18.41 -4.12
CA ARG A 60 4.92 18.26 -5.57
C ARG A 60 3.63 18.17 -6.39
N PHE A 61 2.58 17.53 -5.86
CA PHE A 61 1.28 17.51 -6.52
C PHE A 61 0.60 18.87 -6.48
N GLN A 62 0.67 19.59 -5.36
CA GLN A 62 0.08 20.93 -5.20
C GLN A 62 0.73 21.93 -6.15
N ASP A 63 2.05 21.92 -6.29
CA ASP A 63 2.79 22.80 -7.20
C ASP A 63 2.45 22.57 -8.68
N ASN A 64 1.99 21.37 -9.03
CA ASN A 64 1.63 21.00 -10.40
C ASN A 64 0.12 21.02 -10.70
N LEU A 65 -0.70 21.53 -9.79
CA LEU A 65 -2.14 21.65 -10.02
C LEU A 65 -2.46 22.77 -11.02
N SER A 66 -3.53 22.56 -11.78
CA SER A 66 -4.08 23.60 -12.65
C SER A 66 -4.93 24.58 -11.82
N GLU A 67 -5.14 25.80 -12.32
CA GLU A 67 -5.98 26.84 -11.70
C GLU A 67 -7.40 26.35 -11.34
N PHE A 68 -7.89 25.30 -12.01
CA PHE A 68 -9.22 24.74 -11.82
C PHE A 68 -9.27 23.50 -10.93
N CYS A 69 -8.16 23.15 -10.30
CA CYS A 69 -8.06 21.98 -9.43
C CYS A 69 -7.39 22.35 -8.11
N SER A 70 -8.02 22.02 -7.01
CA SER A 70 -7.46 22.20 -5.67
C SER A 70 -7.41 20.89 -4.92
N VAL A 71 -6.37 20.73 -4.12
CA VAL A 71 -6.17 19.61 -3.21
C VAL A 71 -5.99 20.15 -1.80
N ALA A 72 -6.83 19.70 -0.90
CA ALA A 72 -6.67 19.95 0.53
C ALA A 72 -6.29 18.64 1.22
N VAL A 73 -5.26 18.67 2.06
CA VAL A 73 -4.83 17.55 2.88
C VAL A 73 -4.83 18.01 4.33
N HIS A 74 -5.62 17.34 5.14
CA HIS A 74 -5.71 17.61 6.56
C HIS A 74 -5.04 16.45 7.31
N TYR A 75 -4.20 16.81 8.26
CA TYR A 75 -3.47 15.89 9.09
C TYR A 75 -4.02 15.94 10.51
N LEU A 76 -4.51 14.81 10.98
CA LEU A 76 -5.12 14.68 12.28
C LEU A 76 -4.24 13.81 13.18
N PRO A 77 -4.04 14.18 14.45
CA PRO A 77 -3.34 13.31 15.37
C PRO A 77 -4.09 11.98 15.53
N TYR A 78 -3.35 10.90 15.62
CA TYR A 78 -3.93 9.61 15.98
C TYR A 78 -4.54 9.70 17.36
N PRO A 79 -5.76 9.18 17.60
CA PRO A 79 -6.40 9.27 18.91
C PRO A 79 -5.53 8.70 20.02
N ASP A 80 -5.20 9.53 21.01
CA ASP A 80 -4.49 9.12 22.23
C ASP A 80 -5.50 8.69 23.28
N ARG A 81 -5.14 7.71 24.10
CA ARG A 81 -5.97 7.20 25.20
C ARG A 81 -6.06 8.18 26.39
N LYS A 82 -5.08 9.05 26.57
CA LYS A 82 -4.97 9.97 27.72
C LYS A 82 -6.22 10.80 27.99
N PRO A 83 -6.92 11.37 26.99
CA PRO A 83 -8.08 12.21 27.26
C PRO A 83 -9.29 11.49 27.87
N TYR A 84 -9.30 10.16 27.86
CA TYR A 84 -10.49 9.36 28.24
C TYR A 84 -10.31 8.57 29.55
N THR A 85 -9.18 8.73 30.25
CA THR A 85 -8.89 7.97 31.48
C THR A 85 -9.89 8.19 32.58
N ASP A 86 -10.52 9.38 32.64
CA ASP A 86 -11.49 9.76 33.68
C ASP A 86 -12.96 9.44 33.26
N GLN A 87 -13.17 8.85 32.09
CA GLN A 87 -14.48 8.50 31.56
C GLN A 87 -14.46 7.05 31.03
N PRO A 88 -14.61 6.06 31.92
CA PRO A 88 -14.41 4.64 31.59
C PRO A 88 -15.34 4.12 30.48
N ASP A 89 -16.62 4.54 30.46
CA ASP A 89 -17.55 4.09 29.41
C ASP A 89 -17.16 4.64 28.03
N LEU A 90 -16.76 5.90 27.96
CA LEU A 90 -16.28 6.51 26.73
C LEU A 90 -14.92 5.93 26.31
N PHE A 91 -14.07 5.59 27.27
CA PHE A 91 -12.82 4.90 27.02
C PHE A 91 -13.02 3.53 26.38
N GLU A 92 -13.91 2.70 26.93
CA GLU A 92 -14.19 1.37 26.35
C GLU A 92 -14.84 1.47 24.96
N ALA A 93 -15.79 2.37 24.75
CA ALA A 93 -16.38 2.61 23.43
C ALA A 93 -15.32 3.08 22.41
N THR A 94 -14.40 3.96 22.82
CA THR A 94 -13.29 4.41 21.97
C THR A 94 -12.31 3.28 21.66
N LYS A 95 -12.01 2.43 22.65
CA LYS A 95 -11.14 1.27 22.49
C LYS A 95 -11.70 0.25 21.50
N ASP A 96 -13.00 -0.02 21.54
CA ASP A 96 -13.67 -0.93 20.60
C ASP A 96 -13.69 -0.35 19.18
N GLU A 97 -13.94 0.95 19.04
CA GLU A 97 -13.86 1.62 17.74
C GLU A 97 -12.43 1.60 17.17
N LEU A 98 -11.41 1.86 18.00
CA LEU A 98 -10.01 1.75 17.58
C LEU A 98 -9.65 0.33 17.14
N ARG A 99 -10.13 -0.69 17.88
CA ARG A 99 -9.94 -2.09 17.51
C ARG A 99 -10.61 -2.41 16.18
N ARG A 100 -11.85 -1.98 15.97
CA ARG A 100 -12.58 -2.15 14.71
C ARG A 100 -11.83 -1.51 13.54
N ARG A 101 -11.36 -0.28 13.69
CA ARG A 101 -10.59 0.44 12.66
C ARG A 101 -9.23 -0.20 12.38
N THR A 102 -8.55 -0.69 13.41
CA THR A 102 -7.30 -1.44 13.26
C THR A 102 -7.52 -2.72 12.47
N ASN A 103 -8.62 -3.43 12.70
CA ASN A 103 -8.98 -4.62 11.91
C ASN A 103 -9.27 -4.29 10.44
N ILE A 104 -9.94 -3.17 10.15
CA ILE A 104 -10.16 -2.71 8.76
C ILE A 104 -8.81 -2.43 8.09
N MET A 105 -7.91 -1.73 8.77
CA MET A 105 -6.58 -1.45 8.26
C MET A 105 -5.77 -2.73 8.02
N TYR A 106 -5.83 -3.69 8.94
CA TYR A 106 -5.19 -5.00 8.79
C TYR A 106 -5.72 -5.75 7.56
N THR A 107 -7.04 -5.76 7.37
CA THR A 107 -7.68 -6.38 6.20
C THR A 107 -7.24 -5.70 4.90
N ASP A 108 -7.12 -4.37 4.86
CA ASP A 108 -6.63 -3.62 3.69
C ASP A 108 -5.17 -3.98 3.38
N VAL A 109 -4.32 -4.11 4.40
CA VAL A 109 -2.93 -4.56 4.24
C VAL A 109 -2.88 -5.98 3.66
N CYS A 110 -3.62 -6.93 4.24
CA CYS A 110 -3.64 -8.31 3.76
C CYS A 110 -4.18 -8.41 2.33
N HIS A 111 -5.23 -7.66 1.99
CA HIS A 111 -5.78 -7.59 0.64
C HIS A 111 -4.74 -7.07 -0.37
N ARG A 112 -4.08 -5.96 -0.05
CA ARG A 112 -3.05 -5.38 -0.93
C ARG A 112 -1.82 -6.27 -1.07
N LEU A 113 -1.39 -6.94 0.00
CA LEU A 113 -0.34 -7.97 -0.06
C LEU A 113 -0.75 -9.12 -0.96
N GLY A 114 -2.01 -9.56 -0.90
CA GLY A 114 -2.56 -10.58 -1.80
C GLY A 114 -2.41 -10.18 -3.26
N LEU A 115 -2.85 -8.96 -3.62
CA LEU A 115 -2.72 -8.45 -4.99
C LEU A 115 -1.27 -8.41 -5.47
N VAL A 116 -0.36 -7.93 -4.62
CA VAL A 116 1.09 -7.86 -4.94
C VAL A 116 1.67 -9.25 -5.16
N LEU A 117 1.31 -10.22 -4.32
CA LEU A 117 1.77 -11.60 -4.44
C LEU A 117 1.16 -12.32 -5.64
N ASP A 118 -0.11 -12.07 -5.96
CA ASP A 118 -0.77 -12.62 -7.14
C ASP A 118 -0.13 -12.09 -8.42
N ASP A 119 0.09 -10.77 -8.52
CA ASP A 119 0.78 -10.15 -9.65
C ASP A 119 2.20 -10.71 -9.83
N LEU A 120 2.94 -10.90 -8.73
CA LEU A 120 4.27 -11.49 -8.75
C LEU A 120 4.22 -12.96 -9.19
N ASN A 121 3.28 -13.73 -8.66
CA ASN A 121 3.07 -15.13 -9.01
C ASN A 121 2.78 -15.29 -10.51
N GLU A 122 1.84 -14.53 -11.05
CA GLU A 122 1.51 -14.56 -12.48
C GLU A 122 2.70 -14.13 -13.35
N ALA A 123 3.46 -13.11 -12.93
CA ALA A 123 4.67 -12.68 -13.64
C ALA A 123 5.78 -13.74 -13.65
N LEU A 124 5.87 -14.55 -12.59
CA LEU A 124 6.87 -15.63 -12.45
C LEU A 124 6.42 -16.96 -13.03
N LYS A 125 5.13 -17.15 -13.29
CA LYS A 125 4.55 -18.42 -13.72
C LYS A 125 5.34 -19.05 -14.89
N SER A 126 5.79 -20.27 -14.68
CA SER A 126 6.69 -20.98 -15.61
C SER A 126 5.97 -22.00 -16.49
N GLU A 127 4.68 -22.22 -16.32
CA GLU A 127 3.87 -23.23 -17.05
C GLU A 127 3.84 -23.04 -18.58
N TYR A 128 4.31 -21.88 -19.03
CA TYR A 128 4.43 -21.57 -20.46
C TYR A 128 5.82 -21.92 -21.02
N ALA A 129 6.49 -22.91 -20.45
CA ALA A 129 7.86 -23.29 -20.78
C ALA A 129 8.08 -23.86 -22.20
N GLY A 130 7.10 -23.80 -23.07
CA GLY A 130 7.21 -24.22 -24.49
C GLY A 130 7.20 -23.07 -25.50
N GLU A 131 6.66 -21.90 -25.13
CA GLU A 131 6.53 -20.75 -26.03
C GLU A 131 7.00 -19.49 -25.32
N GLU A 132 8.12 -18.90 -25.72
CA GLU A 132 8.67 -17.67 -25.14
C GLU A 132 7.67 -16.50 -25.14
N SER A 133 6.76 -16.48 -26.10
CA SER A 133 5.71 -15.46 -26.21
C SER A 133 4.62 -15.52 -25.14
N LYS A 134 4.52 -16.65 -24.41
CA LYS A 134 3.47 -16.89 -23.40
C LYS A 134 4.01 -16.86 -21.96
N ARG A 135 5.30 -16.66 -21.76
CA ARG A 135 5.86 -16.47 -20.41
C ARG A 135 5.32 -15.19 -19.80
N GLY A 136 4.95 -15.23 -18.52
CA GLY A 136 4.60 -14.03 -17.75
C GLY A 136 5.68 -12.96 -17.95
N ARG A 137 5.28 -11.73 -18.23
CA ARG A 137 6.21 -10.62 -18.45
C ARG A 137 6.64 -10.04 -17.11
N LEU A 138 7.83 -10.40 -16.67
CA LEU A 138 8.45 -9.78 -15.51
C LEU A 138 9.23 -8.53 -15.94
N TYR A 139 8.90 -7.40 -15.33
CA TYR A 139 9.56 -6.12 -15.57
C TYR A 139 10.37 -5.69 -14.34
N GLN A 140 11.40 -4.89 -14.54
CA GLN A 140 12.16 -4.29 -13.43
C GLN A 140 11.26 -3.44 -12.53
N SER A 141 10.28 -2.75 -13.11
CA SER A 141 9.29 -1.97 -12.36
C SER A 141 8.44 -2.82 -11.40
N THR A 142 8.21 -4.10 -11.71
CA THR A 142 7.51 -5.02 -10.80
C THR A 142 8.32 -5.23 -9.51
N LEU A 143 9.60 -5.51 -9.64
CA LEU A 143 10.48 -5.71 -8.47
C LEU A 143 10.76 -4.40 -7.72
N THR A 144 10.91 -3.29 -8.42
CA THR A 144 11.09 -1.97 -7.79
C THR A 144 9.83 -1.54 -7.03
N GLY A 145 8.64 -1.84 -7.58
CA GLY A 145 7.36 -1.59 -6.89
C GLY A 145 7.24 -2.36 -5.58
N LEU A 146 7.74 -3.61 -5.52
CA LEU A 146 7.76 -4.41 -4.29
C LEU A 146 8.51 -3.73 -3.15
N THR A 147 9.63 -3.07 -3.42
CA THR A 147 10.43 -2.38 -2.39
C THR A 147 9.60 -1.32 -1.66
N HIS A 148 8.81 -0.54 -2.40
CA HIS A 148 7.95 0.48 -1.81
C HIS A 148 6.82 -0.15 -0.98
N GLU A 149 6.14 -1.16 -1.50
CA GLU A 149 5.04 -1.84 -0.80
C GLU A 149 5.54 -2.56 0.46
N VAL A 150 6.69 -3.25 0.39
CA VAL A 150 7.31 -3.89 1.56
C VAL A 150 7.65 -2.86 2.64
N LYS A 151 8.24 -1.71 2.27
CA LYS A 151 8.55 -0.62 3.21
C LYS A 151 7.29 -0.11 3.91
N LEU A 152 6.24 0.14 3.13
CA LEU A 152 4.96 0.62 3.65
C LEU A 152 4.31 -0.37 4.62
N PHE A 153 4.17 -1.64 4.19
CA PHE A 153 3.52 -2.66 5.02
C PHE A 153 4.33 -3.01 6.26
N ARG A 154 5.67 -2.98 6.18
CA ARG A 154 6.55 -3.17 7.35
C ARG A 154 6.32 -2.07 8.37
N ALA A 155 6.30 -0.81 7.95
CA ALA A 155 6.02 0.30 8.85
C ALA A 155 4.66 0.18 9.54
N PHE A 156 3.62 -0.30 8.83
CA PHE A 156 2.32 -0.59 9.46
C PHE A 156 2.36 -1.78 10.41
N ASN A 157 3.06 -2.86 10.05
CA ASN A 157 3.19 -4.00 10.93
C ASN A 157 3.90 -3.62 12.24
N ASP A 158 4.99 -2.88 12.16
CA ASP A 158 5.79 -2.46 13.31
C ASP A 158 5.02 -1.48 14.21
N ALA A 159 4.28 -0.54 13.60
CA ALA A 159 3.55 0.48 14.35
C ALA A 159 2.24 -0.04 14.98
N ALA A 160 1.54 -0.98 14.35
CA ALA A 160 0.16 -1.31 14.72
C ALA A 160 -0.11 -2.79 15.00
N PHE A 161 0.38 -3.69 14.17
CA PHE A 161 -0.07 -5.10 14.22
C PHE A 161 0.86 -6.00 15.02
N LYS A 162 2.17 -5.81 14.85
CA LYS A 162 3.22 -6.67 15.46
C LYS A 162 2.97 -8.15 15.17
N ASN A 163 2.58 -8.45 13.93
CA ASN A 163 2.18 -9.78 13.49
C ASN A 163 3.39 -10.50 12.87
N ASP A 164 3.81 -11.59 13.50
CA ASP A 164 4.96 -12.38 13.06
C ASP A 164 4.76 -13.04 11.69
N THR A 165 3.52 -13.38 11.33
CA THR A 165 3.21 -13.96 10.02
C THR A 165 3.40 -12.93 8.93
N LEU A 166 2.92 -11.68 9.13
CA LEU A 166 3.19 -10.57 8.22
C LEU A 166 4.69 -10.30 8.11
N THR A 167 5.43 -10.32 9.21
CA THR A 167 6.89 -10.14 9.19
C THR A 167 7.55 -11.17 8.27
N LYS A 168 7.20 -12.45 8.38
CA LYS A 168 7.75 -13.52 7.52
C LYS A 168 7.40 -13.33 6.05
N ILE A 169 6.18 -12.87 5.75
CA ILE A 169 5.76 -12.58 4.37
C ILE A 169 6.58 -11.42 3.81
N LEU A 170 6.73 -10.33 4.57
CA LEU A 170 7.50 -9.16 4.17
C LEU A 170 8.99 -9.48 3.96
N ASP A 171 9.59 -10.28 4.84
CA ASP A 171 10.97 -10.78 4.69
C ASP A 171 11.13 -11.65 3.43
N GLY A 172 10.10 -12.42 3.11
CA GLY A 172 10.04 -13.20 1.87
C GLY A 172 9.97 -12.31 0.63
N LEU A 173 9.11 -11.28 0.65
CA LEU A 173 8.95 -10.31 -0.44
C LEU A 173 10.21 -9.45 -0.65
N GLU A 174 10.89 -9.06 0.42
CA GLU A 174 12.13 -8.29 0.35
C GLU A 174 13.23 -9.01 -0.44
N LYS A 175 13.29 -10.36 -0.34
CA LYS A 175 14.21 -11.16 -1.13
C LYS A 175 13.96 -11.08 -2.64
N PHE A 176 12.72 -10.88 -3.06
CA PHE A 176 12.40 -10.67 -4.48
C PHE A 176 12.89 -9.31 -4.98
N SER A 177 12.81 -8.27 -4.16
CA SER A 177 13.26 -6.93 -4.56
C SER A 177 14.76 -6.86 -4.88
N GLY A 178 15.55 -7.75 -4.28
CA GLY A 178 16.99 -7.90 -4.53
C GLY A 178 17.35 -8.79 -5.72
N MET A 179 16.36 -9.41 -6.40
CA MET A 179 16.63 -10.29 -7.54
C MET A 179 16.83 -9.51 -8.84
N GLU A 180 17.74 -10.00 -9.69
CA GLU A 180 17.92 -9.46 -11.03
C GLU A 180 16.87 -10.02 -11.98
N VAL A 181 16.12 -9.15 -12.66
CA VAL A 181 15.10 -9.53 -13.65
C VAL A 181 15.71 -10.40 -14.76
N ASP A 182 16.91 -10.09 -15.19
CA ASP A 182 17.59 -10.86 -16.23
C ASP A 182 17.92 -12.28 -15.80
N ALA A 183 18.27 -12.51 -14.54
CA ALA A 183 18.46 -13.85 -14.00
C ALA A 183 17.14 -14.64 -14.02
N LEU A 184 16.06 -14.03 -13.59
CA LEU A 184 14.71 -14.60 -13.59
C LEU A 184 14.18 -14.88 -15.01
N ARG A 185 14.62 -14.13 -16.03
CA ARG A 185 14.22 -14.33 -17.43
C ARG A 185 15.04 -15.43 -18.11
N LYS A 186 16.34 -15.50 -17.83
CA LYS A 186 17.28 -16.40 -18.55
C LYS A 186 17.41 -17.77 -17.91
N LYS A 187 17.26 -17.90 -16.59
CA LYS A 187 17.47 -19.14 -15.83
C LYS A 187 16.13 -19.71 -15.37
N SER A 188 15.72 -20.82 -15.96
CA SER A 188 14.42 -21.47 -15.69
C SER A 188 14.32 -22.05 -14.28
N ASP A 189 15.44 -22.53 -13.71
CA ASP A 189 15.54 -23.02 -12.36
C ASP A 189 15.35 -21.91 -11.33
N VAL A 190 16.06 -20.79 -11.48
CA VAL A 190 15.92 -19.60 -10.62
C VAL A 190 14.50 -19.06 -10.66
N ARG A 191 13.89 -19.00 -11.84
CA ARG A 191 12.50 -18.56 -11.98
C ARG A 191 11.52 -19.50 -11.32
N ARG A 192 11.71 -20.82 -11.45
CA ARG A 192 10.86 -21.83 -10.81
C ARG A 192 10.92 -21.74 -9.29
N GLU A 193 12.11 -21.59 -8.73
CA GLU A 193 12.28 -21.40 -7.28
C GLU A 193 11.60 -20.12 -6.79
N ALA A 194 11.76 -19.01 -7.54
CA ALA A 194 11.09 -17.75 -7.23
C ALA A 194 9.56 -17.91 -7.29
N TRP A 195 9.03 -18.58 -8.30
CA TRP A 195 7.60 -18.86 -8.42
C TRP A 195 7.10 -19.73 -7.25
N GLN A 196 7.79 -20.81 -6.88
CA GLN A 196 7.42 -21.62 -5.73
C GLN A 196 7.39 -20.80 -4.44
N ARG A 197 8.36 -19.93 -4.21
CA ARG A 197 8.39 -19.02 -3.06
C ARG A 197 7.18 -18.08 -3.04
N SER A 198 6.76 -17.55 -4.19
CA SER A 198 5.56 -16.68 -4.24
C SER A 198 4.29 -17.42 -3.84
N ILE A 199 4.16 -18.70 -4.24
CA ILE A 199 3.06 -19.59 -3.82
C ILE A 199 3.11 -19.84 -2.30
N ASP A 200 4.30 -20.10 -1.75
CA ASP A 200 4.46 -20.34 -0.32
C ASP A 200 4.06 -19.11 0.51
N LEU A 201 4.38 -17.90 0.03
CA LEU A 201 3.97 -16.66 0.67
C LEU A 201 2.46 -16.42 0.57
N LEU A 202 1.81 -16.72 -0.57
CA LEU A 202 0.35 -16.69 -0.71
C LEU A 202 -0.33 -17.65 0.27
N ASN A 203 0.19 -18.88 0.39
CA ASN A 203 -0.30 -19.87 1.34
C ASN A 203 -0.09 -19.43 2.80
N LEU A 204 0.95 -18.67 3.08
CA LEU A 204 1.19 -18.12 4.41
C LEU A 204 0.22 -16.95 4.70
N LEU A 205 -0.04 -16.09 3.72
CA LEU A 205 -0.97 -14.99 3.84
C LEU A 205 -2.41 -15.46 4.07
N SER A 206 -2.82 -16.57 3.45
CA SER A 206 -4.16 -17.14 3.65
C SER A 206 -4.41 -17.64 5.08
N LYS A 207 -3.39 -17.72 5.91
CA LYS A 207 -3.44 -18.16 7.32
C LYS A 207 -3.21 -17.01 8.30
N ALA A 208 -2.93 -15.80 7.81
CA ALA A 208 -2.68 -14.60 8.61
C ALA A 208 -3.99 -13.90 8.99
#